data_69a4b56d050566335b6ed01030f3c23c
#
_entry.id   69a4b56d050566335b6ed01030f3c23c
#
_cell.length_a   1.000
_cell.length_b   1.000
_cell.length_c   1.000
_cell.angle_alpha   90.00
_cell.angle_beta   90.00
_cell.angle_gamma   90.00
#
_symmetry.space_group_name_H-M   'P 1'
#
loop_
_entity.id
_entity.type
_entity.pdbx_description
1 polymer ?
#
loop_
_entity_poly.entity_id
_entity_poly.type
_entity_poly.pdbx_seq_one_letter_code
_entity_poly.pdbx_strand_id
1 'polypeptide(L)'
;VASMHTPTMPKGSHTVEDITRAWLAVARDPRVHVIGHSGSDQYVFDYERVIPEFGKNGKLVELNESSFINRPSFIPNCARILSLCKKYGVPVILNTDSHFATLVGDFSHSLALLEQMNFPEELVVNSSIWRFNEYLRAHTHVLEEPIFNEFAGGKNGSH
;
A
#
# COMPACT_ATOMS: atom_id res chain seq x y z
N VAL A 1 8.98 0.98 -2.08
CA VAL A 1 7.96 1.79 -1.37
C VAL A 1 8.28 3.26 -1.58
N ALA A 2 7.25 4.08 -1.86
CA ALA A 2 7.35 5.54 -1.83
C ALA A 2 6.38 6.10 -0.79
N SER A 3 6.86 7.04 0.03
CA SER A 3 6.06 7.73 1.04
C SER A 3 6.49 9.19 1.17
N MET A 4 5.61 10.03 1.69
CA MET A 4 5.89 11.44 1.93
C MET A 4 6.16 11.68 3.40
N HIS A 5 7.30 12.30 3.71
CA HIS A 5 7.72 12.64 5.06
C HIS A 5 8.23 14.07 5.12
N THR A 6 8.00 14.76 6.23
CA THR A 6 8.46 16.15 6.45
C THR A 6 9.94 16.36 6.11
N PRO A 7 10.89 15.49 6.50
CA PRO A 7 12.31 15.70 6.19
C PRO A 7 12.66 15.58 4.70
N THR A 8 11.83 14.88 3.91
CA THR A 8 12.09 14.62 2.49
C THR A 8 11.34 15.54 1.55
N MET A 9 10.36 16.26 2.07
CA MET A 9 9.60 17.25 1.29
C MET A 9 10.34 18.59 1.25
N PRO A 10 10.29 19.33 0.13
CA PRO A 10 10.82 20.68 0.07
C PRO A 10 10.27 21.56 1.19
N LYS A 11 11.08 22.48 1.73
CA LYS A 11 10.61 23.42 2.75
C LYS A 11 9.56 24.37 2.15
N GLY A 12 8.45 24.58 2.87
CA GLY A 12 7.38 25.48 2.47
C GLY A 12 5.99 24.83 2.65
N SER A 13 4.95 25.62 2.39
CA SER A 13 3.58 25.09 2.33
C SER A 13 3.35 24.41 0.99
N HIS A 14 2.78 23.21 1.00
CA HIS A 14 2.38 22.49 -0.22
C HIS A 14 0.87 22.58 -0.39
N THR A 15 0.44 22.88 -1.61
CA THR A 15 -0.98 22.84 -1.96
C THR A 15 -1.42 21.38 -2.23
N VAL A 16 -2.72 21.14 -2.18
CA VAL A 16 -3.30 19.85 -2.58
C VAL A 16 -2.87 19.48 -4.01
N GLU A 17 -2.78 20.46 -4.91
CA GLU A 17 -2.36 20.22 -6.30
C GLU A 17 -0.87 19.85 -6.40
N ASP A 18 0.00 20.41 -5.55
CA ASP A 18 1.42 20.03 -5.54
C ASP A 18 1.60 18.58 -5.12
N ILE A 19 0.89 18.17 -4.05
CA ILE A 19 0.91 16.78 -3.58
C ILE A 19 0.27 15.84 -4.61
N THR A 20 -0.83 16.25 -5.24
CA THR A 20 -1.48 15.50 -6.32
C THR A 20 -0.51 15.24 -7.48
N ARG A 21 0.18 16.29 -7.95
CA ARG A 21 1.18 16.16 -9.03
C ARG A 21 2.33 15.25 -8.64
N ALA A 22 2.80 15.34 -7.39
CA ALA A 22 3.85 14.47 -6.88
C ALA A 22 3.43 13.00 -6.90
N TRP A 23 2.23 12.68 -6.39
CA TRP A 23 1.72 11.31 -6.42
C TRP A 23 1.46 10.79 -7.84
N LEU A 24 1.00 11.65 -8.77
CA LEU A 24 0.86 11.26 -10.18
C LEU A 24 2.21 10.96 -10.84
N ALA A 25 3.28 11.66 -10.45
CA ALA A 25 4.63 11.34 -10.90
C ALA A 25 5.11 10.00 -10.31
N VAL A 26 4.89 9.77 -9.02
CA VAL A 26 5.21 8.50 -8.34
C VAL A 26 4.43 7.33 -8.96
N ALA A 27 3.16 7.53 -9.31
CA ALA A 27 2.35 6.51 -9.97
C ALA A 27 2.99 5.98 -11.26
N ARG A 28 3.66 6.85 -12.01
CA ARG A 28 4.31 6.51 -13.29
C ARG A 28 5.73 6.00 -13.15
N ASP A 29 6.35 6.09 -11.97
CA ASP A 29 7.72 5.60 -11.76
C ASP A 29 7.71 4.07 -11.66
N PRO A 30 8.36 3.34 -12.62
CA PRO A 30 8.36 1.89 -12.63
C PRO A 30 9.14 1.25 -11.46
N ARG A 31 9.97 2.03 -10.76
CA ARG A 31 10.75 1.57 -9.60
C ARG A 31 9.94 1.56 -8.31
N VAL A 32 8.75 2.17 -8.32
CA VAL A 32 7.85 2.23 -7.16
C VAL A 32 6.74 1.20 -7.32
N HIS A 33 6.58 0.33 -6.33
CA HIS A 33 5.53 -0.70 -6.31
C HIS A 33 4.50 -0.48 -5.21
N VAL A 34 4.89 0.14 -4.09
CA VAL A 34 4.02 0.36 -2.93
C VAL A 34 3.95 1.85 -2.59
N ILE A 35 2.73 2.34 -2.42
CA ILE A 35 2.43 3.70 -1.98
C ILE A 35 2.23 3.67 -0.47
N GLY A 36 3.25 4.12 0.27
CA GLY A 36 3.30 4.04 1.73
C GLY A 36 2.45 5.11 2.42
N HIS A 37 1.69 4.73 3.45
CA HIS A 37 0.88 5.54 4.38
C HIS A 37 0.33 6.85 3.81
N SER A 38 -0.29 6.77 2.62
CA SER A 38 -0.79 7.93 1.85
C SER A 38 -1.98 8.66 2.49
N GLY A 39 -2.50 8.17 3.61
CA GLY A 39 -3.60 8.80 4.38
C GLY A 39 -3.19 10.01 5.24
N SER A 40 -1.95 10.49 5.13
CA SER A 40 -1.47 11.64 5.90
C SER A 40 -2.38 12.87 5.75
N ASP A 41 -2.74 13.48 6.87
CA ASP A 41 -3.48 14.74 6.93
C ASP A 41 -2.62 15.96 6.54
N GLN A 42 -1.29 15.82 6.58
CA GLN A 42 -0.35 16.86 6.18
C GLN A 42 -0.13 16.89 4.65
N TYR A 43 -0.36 15.77 3.97
CA TYR A 43 -0.09 15.59 2.53
C TYR A 43 -1.36 15.15 1.79
N VAL A 44 -2.45 15.89 2.02
CA VAL A 44 -3.72 15.65 1.33
C VAL A 44 -3.58 15.92 -0.16
N PHE A 45 -4.19 15.05 -0.96
CA PHE A 45 -4.18 15.14 -2.42
C PHE A 45 -5.57 14.86 -3.02
N ASP A 46 -5.74 15.07 -4.29
CA ASP A 46 -6.97 14.70 -4.99
C ASP A 46 -7.03 13.17 -5.16
N TYR A 47 -7.67 12.52 -4.19
CA TYR A 47 -7.79 11.05 -4.15
C TYR A 47 -8.50 10.49 -5.38
N GLU A 48 -9.58 11.15 -5.85
CA GLU A 48 -10.37 10.69 -7.00
C GLU A 48 -9.53 10.70 -8.29
N ARG A 49 -8.61 11.61 -8.39
CA ARG A 49 -7.71 11.75 -9.55
C ARG A 49 -6.51 10.80 -9.47
N VAL A 50 -5.98 10.54 -8.28
CA VAL A 50 -4.71 9.83 -8.10
C VAL A 50 -4.92 8.32 -7.91
N ILE A 51 -5.91 7.89 -7.12
CA ILE A 51 -6.09 6.46 -6.80
C ILE A 51 -6.29 5.60 -8.05
N PRO A 52 -7.10 5.98 -9.05
CA PRO A 52 -7.19 5.21 -10.30
C PRO A 52 -5.86 5.09 -11.04
N GLU A 53 -5.01 6.12 -10.99
CA GLU A 53 -3.69 6.08 -11.63
C GLU A 53 -2.73 5.10 -10.93
N PHE A 54 -2.84 4.91 -9.60
CA PHE A 54 -2.11 3.85 -8.92
C PHE A 54 -2.50 2.48 -9.48
N GLY A 55 -3.79 2.19 -9.62
CA GLY A 55 -4.27 0.92 -10.18
C GLY A 55 -3.80 0.69 -11.61
N LYS A 56 -3.94 1.70 -12.50
CA LYS A 56 -3.49 1.62 -13.90
C LYS A 56 -2.00 1.31 -14.03
N ASN A 57 -1.18 1.75 -13.09
CA ASN A 57 0.26 1.55 -13.08
C ASN A 57 0.70 0.40 -12.16
N GLY A 58 -0.22 -0.47 -11.73
CA GLY A 58 0.09 -1.65 -10.93
C GLY A 58 0.66 -1.37 -9.54
N LYS A 59 0.34 -0.22 -8.95
CA LYS A 59 0.80 0.14 -7.60
C LYS A 59 -0.11 -0.46 -6.55
N LEU A 60 0.49 -0.91 -5.44
CA LEU A 60 -0.23 -1.27 -4.22
C LEU A 60 -0.39 -0.04 -3.34
N VAL A 61 -1.59 0.15 -2.80
CA VAL A 61 -1.84 1.18 -1.78
C VAL A 61 -1.70 0.54 -0.41
N GLU A 62 -0.82 1.10 0.42
CA GLU A 62 -0.58 0.58 1.75
C GLU A 62 -1.71 0.98 2.71
N LEU A 63 -2.24 -0.01 3.43
CA LEU A 63 -2.96 0.19 4.69
C LEU A 63 -1.99 -0.10 5.83
N ASN A 64 -1.55 0.98 6.48
CA ASN A 64 -0.47 0.95 7.46
C ASN A 64 -1.04 0.85 8.87
N GLU A 65 -0.78 -0.26 9.57
CA GLU A 65 -1.28 -0.52 10.92
C GLU A 65 -0.79 0.51 11.93
N SER A 66 0.47 0.92 11.85
CA SER A 66 1.05 1.92 12.75
C SER A 66 0.31 3.27 12.70
N SER A 67 -0.35 3.58 11.59
CA SER A 67 -1.15 4.79 11.46
C SER A 67 -2.36 4.82 12.39
N PHE A 68 -2.96 3.68 12.70
CA PHE A 68 -4.08 3.59 13.65
C PHE A 68 -3.65 3.90 15.08
N ILE A 69 -2.44 3.49 15.45
CA ILE A 69 -1.91 3.63 16.80
C ILE A 69 -1.29 5.02 17.01
N ASN A 70 -0.45 5.44 16.07
CA ASN A 70 0.41 6.61 16.24
C ASN A 70 -0.12 7.88 15.56
N ARG A 71 -1.07 7.75 14.61
CA ARG A 71 -1.57 8.84 13.76
C ARG A 71 -3.07 8.72 13.51
N PRO A 72 -3.93 8.73 14.57
CA PRO A 72 -5.37 8.50 14.41
C PRO A 72 -6.06 9.53 13.51
N SER A 73 -5.47 10.72 13.32
CA SER A 73 -5.96 11.72 12.36
C SER A 73 -5.92 11.28 10.91
N PHE A 74 -5.13 10.24 10.58
CA PHE A 74 -5.05 9.68 9.22
C PHE A 74 -6.25 8.78 8.86
N ILE A 75 -6.95 8.23 9.85
CA ILE A 75 -7.97 7.20 9.64
C ILE A 75 -9.09 7.63 8.69
N PRO A 76 -9.66 8.86 8.77
CA PRO A 76 -10.69 9.29 7.82
C PRO A 76 -10.18 9.28 6.37
N ASN A 77 -8.94 9.70 6.14
CA ASN A 77 -8.32 9.69 4.82
C ASN A 77 -8.06 8.25 4.35
N CYS A 78 -7.56 7.37 5.24
CA CYS A 78 -7.38 5.95 4.92
C CYS A 78 -8.70 5.30 4.50
N ALA A 79 -9.79 5.53 5.22
CA ALA A 79 -11.10 5.01 4.87
C ALA A 79 -11.59 5.54 3.50
N ARG A 80 -11.37 6.85 3.21
CA ARG A 80 -11.70 7.42 1.90
C ARG A 80 -10.87 6.80 0.77
N ILE A 81 -9.57 6.65 0.97
CA ILE A 81 -8.67 6.01 0.01
C ILE A 81 -9.10 4.56 -0.26
N LEU A 82 -9.38 3.78 0.80
CA LEU A 82 -9.87 2.41 0.67
C LEU A 82 -11.21 2.32 -0.09
N SER A 83 -12.14 3.26 0.15
CA SER A 83 -13.40 3.33 -0.61
C SER A 83 -13.14 3.49 -2.11
N LEU A 84 -12.15 4.29 -2.49
CA LEU A 84 -11.76 4.49 -3.89
C LEU A 84 -11.00 3.27 -4.43
N CYS A 85 -10.14 2.65 -3.63
CA CYS A 85 -9.49 1.39 -4.01
C CYS A 85 -10.54 0.32 -4.33
N LYS A 86 -11.55 0.16 -3.48
CA LYS A 86 -12.68 -0.74 -3.72
C LYS A 86 -13.45 -0.39 -4.99
N LYS A 87 -13.78 0.91 -5.17
CA LYS A 87 -14.53 1.41 -6.34
C LYS A 87 -13.82 1.15 -7.66
N TYR A 88 -12.50 1.33 -7.70
CA TYR A 88 -11.70 1.25 -8.92
C TYR A 88 -10.91 -0.06 -9.07
N GLY A 89 -11.07 -1.00 -8.14
CA GLY A 89 -10.35 -2.29 -8.17
C GLY A 89 -8.84 -2.12 -7.95
N VAL A 90 -8.42 -1.12 -7.17
CA VAL A 90 -6.99 -0.87 -6.89
C VAL A 90 -6.53 -1.79 -5.76
N PRO A 91 -5.48 -2.60 -5.97
CA PRO A 91 -5.02 -3.53 -4.95
C PRO A 91 -4.35 -2.81 -3.77
N VAL A 92 -4.50 -3.39 -2.58
CA VAL A 92 -3.91 -2.88 -1.34
C VAL A 92 -2.98 -3.90 -0.71
N ILE A 93 -2.08 -3.41 0.13
CA ILE A 93 -1.18 -4.23 0.95
C ILE A 93 -1.25 -3.77 2.40
N LEU A 94 -1.34 -4.72 3.34
CA LEU A 94 -1.31 -4.44 4.78
C LEU A 94 0.13 -4.53 5.27
N ASN A 95 0.59 -3.48 5.95
CA ASN A 95 1.90 -3.47 6.58
C ASN A 95 1.78 -2.99 8.02
N THR A 96 2.59 -3.56 8.91
CA THR A 96 2.59 -3.17 10.32
C THR A 96 3.35 -1.86 10.57
N ASP A 97 4.37 -1.55 9.77
CA ASP A 97 5.31 -0.45 10.02
C ASP A 97 5.83 -0.50 11.47
N SER A 98 6.12 -1.72 11.91
CA SER A 98 6.41 -2.02 13.31
C SER A 98 7.83 -1.61 13.67
N HIS A 99 7.97 -0.89 14.78
CA HIS A 99 9.24 -0.48 15.37
C HIS A 99 9.59 -1.37 16.60
N PHE A 100 8.70 -2.30 16.96
CA PHE A 100 8.86 -3.23 18.08
C PHE A 100 8.52 -4.65 17.63
N ALA A 101 9.31 -5.63 18.05
CA ALA A 101 9.14 -7.03 17.69
C ALA A 101 7.75 -7.60 18.05
N THR A 102 7.15 -7.11 19.14
CA THR A 102 5.83 -7.53 19.61
C THR A 102 4.67 -7.10 18.73
N LEU A 103 4.88 -6.13 17.82
CA LEU A 103 3.85 -5.62 16.92
C LEU A 103 3.99 -6.18 15.50
N VAL A 104 5.02 -6.98 15.24
CA VAL A 104 5.20 -7.61 13.93
C VAL A 104 4.08 -8.64 13.71
N GLY A 105 3.31 -8.45 12.63
CA GLY A 105 2.21 -9.34 12.28
C GLY A 105 0.88 -9.02 12.98
N ASP A 106 0.82 -7.98 13.81
CA ASP A 106 -0.45 -7.47 14.34
C ASP A 106 -1.10 -6.52 13.31
N PHE A 107 -2.26 -6.90 12.81
CA PHE A 107 -3.08 -6.16 11.84
C PHE A 107 -4.49 -5.90 12.35
N SER A 108 -4.69 -5.90 13.65
CA SER A 108 -6.02 -5.87 14.29
C SER A 108 -6.88 -4.71 13.83
N HIS A 109 -6.33 -3.50 13.75
CA HIS A 109 -7.08 -2.30 13.33
C HIS A 109 -7.33 -2.29 11.82
N SER A 110 -6.33 -2.64 11.03
CA SER A 110 -6.45 -2.71 9.57
C SER A 110 -7.52 -3.72 9.15
N LEU A 111 -7.52 -4.92 9.76
CA LEU A 111 -8.52 -5.95 9.49
C LEU A 111 -9.93 -5.50 9.91
N ALA A 112 -10.07 -4.89 11.10
CA ALA A 112 -11.35 -4.36 11.55
C ALA A 112 -11.92 -3.29 10.58
N LEU A 113 -11.07 -2.39 10.06
CA LEU A 113 -11.51 -1.40 9.06
C LEU A 113 -11.93 -2.06 7.74
N LEU A 114 -11.15 -3.03 7.24
CA LEU A 114 -11.52 -3.75 6.01
C LEU A 114 -12.85 -4.49 6.16
N GLU A 115 -13.08 -5.16 7.30
CA GLU A 115 -14.33 -5.82 7.61
C GLU A 115 -15.50 -4.84 7.67
N GLN A 116 -15.35 -3.73 8.41
CA GLN A 116 -16.36 -2.67 8.49
C GLN A 116 -16.75 -2.11 7.11
N MET A 117 -15.79 -2.02 6.20
CA MET A 117 -16.00 -1.51 4.84
C MET A 117 -16.48 -2.59 3.86
N ASN A 118 -16.60 -3.84 4.28
CA ASN A 118 -16.81 -5.00 3.40
C ASN A 118 -15.83 -4.95 2.21
N PHE A 119 -14.54 -4.74 2.52
CA PHE A 119 -13.52 -4.61 1.49
C PHE A 119 -13.24 -5.96 0.84
N PRO A 120 -13.14 -6.05 -0.50
CA PRO A 120 -12.92 -7.31 -1.20
C PRO A 120 -11.56 -7.93 -0.83
N GLU A 121 -11.55 -9.16 -0.33
CA GLU A 121 -10.32 -9.86 0.05
C GLU A 121 -9.38 -10.05 -1.15
N GLU A 122 -9.92 -10.24 -2.35
CA GLU A 122 -9.15 -10.40 -3.59
C GLU A 122 -8.31 -9.17 -3.94
N LEU A 123 -8.65 -7.99 -3.41
CA LEU A 123 -7.85 -6.78 -3.56
C LEU A 123 -6.76 -6.64 -2.49
N VAL A 124 -6.73 -7.50 -1.46
CA VAL A 124 -5.68 -7.52 -0.44
C VAL A 124 -4.57 -8.47 -0.90
N VAL A 125 -3.50 -7.91 -1.44
CA VAL A 125 -2.46 -8.70 -2.12
C VAL A 125 -1.74 -9.66 -1.18
N ASN A 126 -1.49 -9.26 0.05
CA ASN A 126 -0.84 -10.12 1.04
C ASN A 126 -1.80 -10.90 1.96
N SER A 127 -3.08 -11.06 1.56
CA SER A 127 -3.99 -11.99 2.24
C SER A 127 -3.57 -13.45 2.07
N SER A 128 -2.75 -13.76 1.07
CA SER A 128 -2.10 -15.05 0.91
C SER A 128 -0.75 -14.92 0.24
N ILE A 129 0.16 -15.86 0.54
CA ILE A 129 1.49 -15.93 -0.09
C ILE A 129 1.38 -16.13 -1.61
N TRP A 130 0.34 -16.82 -2.05
CA TRP A 130 0.11 -17.06 -3.47
C TRP A 130 -0.19 -15.73 -4.21
N ARG A 131 -1.15 -14.93 -3.74
CA ARG A 131 -1.48 -13.61 -4.33
C ARG A 131 -0.29 -12.68 -4.32
N PHE A 132 0.45 -12.66 -3.22
CA PHE A 132 1.65 -11.82 -3.11
C PHE A 132 2.71 -12.22 -4.14
N ASN A 133 2.98 -13.51 -4.31
CA ASN A 133 3.92 -14.00 -5.31
C ASN A 133 3.45 -13.72 -6.75
N GLU A 134 2.14 -13.83 -7.03
CA GLU A 134 1.57 -13.46 -8.33
C GLU A 134 1.83 -11.98 -8.65
N TYR A 135 1.57 -11.10 -7.67
CA TYR A 135 1.88 -9.68 -7.82
C TYR A 135 3.36 -9.44 -8.08
N LEU A 136 4.25 -10.07 -7.32
CA LEU A 136 5.70 -9.92 -7.48
C LEU A 136 6.16 -10.38 -8.88
N ARG A 137 5.65 -11.49 -9.39
CA ARG A 137 5.97 -11.97 -10.73
C ARG A 137 5.49 -11.02 -11.83
N ALA A 138 4.32 -10.43 -11.64
CA ALA A 138 3.71 -9.56 -12.65
C ALA A 138 4.36 -8.17 -12.71
N HIS A 139 4.92 -7.67 -11.60
CA HIS A 139 5.33 -6.28 -11.47
C HIS A 139 6.79 -6.07 -11.07
N THR A 140 7.53 -7.12 -10.73
CA THR A 140 8.92 -7.01 -10.25
C THR A 140 9.78 -8.15 -10.80
N HIS A 141 11.10 -8.03 -10.64
CA HIS A 141 12.06 -9.10 -10.93
C HIS A 141 12.62 -9.74 -9.65
N VAL A 142 12.06 -9.41 -8.48
CA VAL A 142 12.61 -9.84 -7.19
C VAL A 142 12.64 -11.36 -7.01
N LEU A 143 11.68 -12.09 -7.59
CA LEU A 143 11.65 -13.55 -7.53
C LEU A 143 12.60 -14.23 -8.52
N GLU A 144 13.23 -13.49 -9.43
CA GLU A 144 14.27 -13.98 -10.33
C GLU A 144 15.64 -14.04 -9.66
N GLU A 145 15.81 -13.34 -8.52
CA GLU A 145 17.04 -13.38 -7.74
C GLU A 145 17.29 -14.78 -7.14
N PRO A 146 18.53 -15.32 -7.22
CA PRO A 146 18.84 -16.68 -6.80
C PRO A 146 18.42 -17.04 -5.39
N ILE A 147 18.48 -16.07 -4.46
CA ILE A 147 18.10 -16.25 -3.05
C ILE A 147 16.61 -16.56 -2.87
N PHE A 148 15.76 -16.19 -3.83
CA PHE A 148 14.32 -16.42 -3.77
C PHE A 148 13.87 -17.63 -4.59
N ASN A 149 14.74 -18.25 -5.38
CA ASN A 149 14.41 -19.43 -6.17
C ASN A 149 13.98 -20.62 -5.29
N GLU A 150 14.52 -20.75 -4.08
CA GLU A 150 14.13 -21.78 -3.12
C GLU A 150 12.69 -21.60 -2.62
N PHE A 151 12.23 -20.35 -2.51
CA PHE A 151 10.86 -20.02 -2.09
C PHE A 151 9.85 -20.05 -3.23
N ALA A 152 10.30 -19.81 -4.45
CA ALA A 152 9.45 -19.88 -5.67
C ALA A 152 9.21 -21.31 -6.13
N GLY A 153 10.08 -22.26 -5.75
CA GLY A 153 10.11 -23.64 -6.20
C GLY A 153 9.30 -24.64 -5.37
N GLY A 154 8.41 -24.21 -4.49
CA GLY A 154 7.47 -25.10 -3.77
C GLY A 154 6.49 -25.81 -4.70
N LYS A 155 7.02 -26.64 -5.63
CA LYS A 155 6.27 -27.69 -6.31
C LYS A 155 6.13 -28.88 -5.36
N ASN A 156 4.87 -29.13 -4.96
CA ASN A 156 4.33 -30.48 -4.70
C ASN A 156 5.26 -31.44 -3.98
N GLY A 157 5.32 -31.39 -2.67
CA GLY A 157 5.56 -32.57 -1.87
C GLY A 157 4.29 -33.41 -1.86
N SER A 158 4.19 -34.33 -2.78
CA SER A 158 3.32 -35.50 -2.65
C SER A 158 3.78 -36.32 -1.44
N HIS A 159 2.98 -36.33 -0.38
CA HIS A 159 2.77 -37.49 0.50
C HIS A 159 1.43 -37.34 1.21
#